data_b644e60cc2895153d7e85bd8a506e533
#
_entry.id   b644e60cc2895153d7e85bd8a506e533
#
_cell.length_a   1.000
_cell.length_b   1.000
_cell.length_c   1.000
_cell.angle_alpha   90.00
_cell.angle_beta   90.00
_cell.angle_gamma   90.00
#
_symmetry.space_group_name_H-M   'P 1'
#
loop_
_entity.id
_entity.type
_entity.pdbx_description
1 polymer ?
#
loop_
_entity_poly.entity_id
_entity_poly.type
_entity_poly.pdbx_seq_one_letter_code
_entity_poly.pdbx_strand_id
1 'polypeptide(L)'
;LNQVKRMGASLDWSRYAYTLDEPRNKAVMTAFKRMYEAGLIYRGNRIVNWDPKGQTTISDDEIAHEERAAKLYTFRYSKDFPIPVATTRLETKVGDVAVAVHPDDARYKAFIGKSYDLTFCDVPLSITIVGDYAANPEFGTGAVGVTPAHSMTDWDIAERHNLPKDKIVINEYA
;
A
#
# COMPACT_ATOMS: atom_id res chain seq x y z
N LEU A 1 15.23 38.85 -3.34
CA LEU A 1 16.57 39.28 -2.93
C LEU A 1 16.51 40.62 -2.20
N ASN A 2 15.91 41.66 -2.79
CA ASN A 2 15.81 42.98 -2.19
C ASN A 2 15.07 43.01 -0.84
N GLN A 3 14.04 42.19 -0.68
CA GLN A 3 13.30 42.06 0.59
C GLN A 3 14.21 41.53 1.71
N VAL A 4 15.00 40.50 1.43
CA VAL A 4 15.93 39.90 2.40
C VAL A 4 17.02 40.89 2.80
N LYS A 5 17.55 41.68 1.85
CA LYS A 5 18.49 42.76 2.14
C LYS A 5 17.88 43.82 3.03
N ARG A 6 16.62 44.22 2.78
CA ARG A 6 15.89 45.21 3.59
C ARG A 6 15.59 44.70 5.01
N MET A 7 15.51 43.40 5.22
CA MET A 7 15.36 42.78 6.55
C MET A 7 16.69 42.79 7.34
N GLY A 8 17.79 43.30 6.78
CA GLY A 8 19.08 43.39 7.46
C GLY A 8 19.87 42.07 7.49
N ALA A 9 19.52 41.07 6.66
CA ALA A 9 20.28 39.82 6.62
C ALA A 9 21.71 40.05 6.13
N SER A 10 22.70 39.64 6.94
CA SER A 10 24.12 39.73 6.62
C SER A 10 24.61 38.46 5.92
N LEU A 11 24.63 38.51 4.59
CA LEU A 11 24.99 37.40 3.73
C LEU A 11 25.99 37.85 2.65
N ASP A 12 26.76 36.91 2.13
CA ASP A 12 27.58 37.19 0.95
C ASP A 12 26.72 37.17 -0.34
N TRP A 13 26.26 38.35 -0.72
CA TRP A 13 25.38 38.51 -1.89
C TRP A 13 26.05 38.23 -3.23
N SER A 14 27.40 38.18 -3.29
CA SER A 14 28.13 37.83 -4.50
C SER A 14 27.99 36.33 -4.84
N ARG A 15 27.66 35.52 -3.86
CA ARG A 15 27.48 34.07 -3.96
C ARG A 15 26.02 33.66 -3.94
N TYR A 16 25.15 34.59 -4.32
CA TYR A 16 23.70 34.32 -4.40
C TYR A 16 23.40 33.20 -5.41
N ALA A 17 22.55 32.29 -4.97
CA ALA A 17 22.05 31.19 -5.78
C ALA A 17 20.63 30.83 -5.33
N TYR A 18 19.82 30.27 -6.19
CA TYR A 18 18.55 29.68 -5.84
C TYR A 18 18.31 28.38 -6.63
N THR A 19 17.40 27.56 -6.14
CA THR A 19 17.22 26.16 -6.63
C THR A 19 16.84 26.05 -8.10
N LEU A 20 16.22 27.08 -8.68
CA LEU A 20 15.76 27.08 -10.08
C LEU A 20 16.63 27.91 -11.01
N ASP A 21 17.80 28.40 -10.56
CA ASP A 21 18.74 29.05 -11.48
C ASP A 21 19.33 28.04 -12.48
N GLU A 22 19.81 28.53 -13.61
CA GLU A 22 20.28 27.66 -14.71
C GLU A 22 21.36 26.66 -14.26
N PRO A 23 22.42 27.02 -13.51
CA PRO A 23 23.43 26.05 -13.08
C PRO A 23 22.86 24.97 -12.16
N ARG A 24 21.94 25.32 -11.23
CA ARG A 24 21.33 24.36 -10.28
C ARG A 24 20.32 23.47 -10.97
N ASN A 25 19.52 24.01 -11.90
CA ASN A 25 18.65 23.21 -12.75
C ASN A 25 19.44 22.16 -13.55
N LYS A 26 20.52 22.57 -14.20
CA LYS A 26 21.42 21.64 -14.91
C LYS A 26 21.99 20.57 -13.98
N ALA A 27 22.39 20.95 -12.76
CA ALA A 27 22.91 20.01 -11.78
C ALA A 27 21.84 18.97 -11.36
N VAL A 28 20.62 19.42 -11.07
CA VAL A 28 19.48 18.55 -10.70
C VAL A 28 19.17 17.58 -11.85
N MET A 29 19.03 18.06 -13.06
CA MET A 29 18.75 17.20 -14.24
C MET A 29 19.87 16.19 -14.49
N THR A 30 21.14 16.60 -14.29
CA THR A 30 22.28 15.70 -14.44
C THR A 30 22.29 14.62 -13.34
N ALA A 31 22.01 15.00 -12.10
CA ALA A 31 21.92 14.05 -10.98
C ALA A 31 20.77 13.04 -11.20
N PHE A 32 19.59 13.54 -11.58
CA PHE A 32 18.43 12.68 -11.88
C PHE A 32 18.76 11.66 -12.98
N LYS A 33 19.34 12.13 -14.10
CA LYS A 33 19.75 11.25 -15.19
C LYS A 33 20.71 10.16 -14.73
N ARG A 34 21.75 10.53 -13.97
CA ARG A 34 22.72 9.56 -13.44
C ARG A 34 22.11 8.53 -12.50
N MET A 35 21.19 8.94 -11.63
CA MET A 35 20.48 8.04 -10.74
C MET A 35 19.56 7.08 -11.52
N TYR A 36 18.89 7.56 -12.56
CA TYR A 36 18.08 6.72 -13.44
C TYR A 36 18.94 5.71 -14.20
N GLU A 37 20.06 6.13 -14.81
CA GLU A 37 21.00 5.24 -15.51
C GLU A 37 21.63 4.19 -14.57
N ALA A 38 21.80 4.53 -13.29
CA ALA A 38 22.29 3.59 -12.27
C ALA A 38 21.18 2.67 -11.68
N GLY A 39 19.93 2.78 -12.16
CA GLY A 39 18.80 1.99 -11.65
C GLY A 39 18.32 2.36 -10.24
N LEU A 40 18.78 3.49 -9.70
CA LEU A 40 18.38 3.97 -8.37
C LEU A 40 17.00 4.66 -8.37
N ILE A 41 16.57 5.13 -9.54
CA ILE A 41 15.25 5.72 -9.76
C ILE A 41 14.54 4.91 -10.83
N TYR A 42 13.31 4.53 -10.54
CA TYR A 42 12.44 3.82 -11.47
C TYR A 42 10.99 4.31 -11.32
N ARG A 43 10.19 4.06 -12.35
CA ARG A 43 8.74 4.31 -12.29
C ARG A 43 8.03 3.05 -11.84
N GLY A 44 7.24 3.13 -10.78
CA GLY A 44 6.49 2.00 -10.24
C GLY A 44 5.24 2.46 -9.50
N ASN A 45 4.34 1.50 -9.22
CA ASN A 45 3.19 1.73 -8.37
C ASN A 45 3.60 1.70 -6.90
N ARG A 46 2.94 2.50 -6.08
CA ARG A 46 3.08 2.52 -4.63
C ARG A 46 1.73 2.82 -4.00
N ILE A 47 1.45 2.19 -2.88
CA ILE A 47 0.28 2.56 -2.08
C ILE A 47 0.52 3.93 -1.43
N VAL A 48 -0.50 4.76 -1.41
CA VAL A 48 -0.47 6.13 -0.86
C VAL A 48 -1.72 6.39 -0.05
N ASN A 49 -1.65 7.33 0.88
CA ASN A 49 -2.85 7.86 1.54
C ASN A 49 -3.53 8.85 0.58
N TRP A 50 -4.81 8.65 0.38
CA TRP A 50 -5.61 9.43 -0.57
C TRP A 50 -6.79 10.11 0.10
N ASP A 51 -6.96 11.41 -0.11
CA ASP A 51 -8.15 12.15 0.29
C ASP A 51 -9.14 12.24 -0.88
N PRO A 52 -10.26 11.49 -0.86
CA PRO A 52 -11.23 11.51 -1.95
C PRO A 52 -11.96 12.85 -2.06
N LYS A 53 -12.03 13.65 -1.00
CA LYS A 53 -12.64 14.98 -1.03
C LYS A 53 -11.69 16.03 -1.63
N GLY A 54 -10.44 16.00 -1.23
CA GLY A 54 -9.40 16.90 -1.74
C GLY A 54 -8.80 16.47 -3.07
N GLN A 55 -9.06 15.22 -3.50
CA GLN A 55 -8.52 14.62 -4.74
C GLN A 55 -6.99 14.73 -4.81
N THR A 56 -6.34 14.42 -3.68
CA THR A 56 -4.89 14.53 -3.53
C THR A 56 -4.32 13.46 -2.62
N THR A 57 -3.04 13.18 -2.78
CA THR A 57 -2.29 12.38 -1.82
C THR A 57 -2.00 13.18 -0.55
N ILE A 58 -1.96 12.49 0.59
CA ILE A 58 -1.67 13.06 1.90
C ILE A 58 -0.41 12.40 2.45
N SER A 59 0.48 13.20 3.07
CA SER A 59 1.66 12.65 3.75
C SER A 59 1.26 11.95 5.05
N ASP A 60 2.09 11.02 5.50
CA ASP A 60 1.83 10.27 6.73
C ASP A 60 1.73 11.19 7.97
N ASP A 61 2.45 12.32 7.95
CA ASP A 61 2.44 13.32 9.03
C ASP A 61 1.12 14.11 9.14
N GLU A 62 0.28 14.07 8.09
CA GLU A 62 -1.01 14.77 8.05
C GLU A 62 -2.18 13.86 8.44
N ILE A 63 -1.92 12.59 8.76
CA ILE A 63 -2.96 11.61 9.10
C ILE A 63 -3.18 11.57 10.60
N ALA A 64 -4.44 11.73 11.02
CA ALA A 64 -4.88 11.46 12.37
C ALA A 64 -5.59 10.11 12.43
N HIS A 65 -5.10 9.19 13.27
CA HIS A 65 -5.76 7.92 13.51
C HIS A 65 -6.82 8.05 14.60
N GLU A 66 -8.05 7.63 14.30
CA GLU A 66 -9.17 7.60 15.24
C GLU A 66 -9.69 6.18 15.42
N GLU A 67 -9.91 5.78 16.67
CA GLU A 67 -10.61 4.52 16.96
C GLU A 67 -12.10 4.67 16.69
N ARG A 68 -12.64 3.79 15.86
CA ARG A 68 -14.06 3.74 15.52
C ARG A 68 -14.60 2.34 15.71
N ALA A 69 -15.80 2.24 16.27
CA ALA A 69 -16.51 0.97 16.33
C ALA A 69 -16.84 0.48 14.91
N ALA A 70 -16.37 -0.69 14.56
CA ALA A 70 -16.62 -1.33 13.29
C ALA A 70 -17.20 -2.74 13.49
N LYS A 71 -17.93 -3.23 12.48
CA LYS A 71 -18.40 -4.63 12.48
C LYS A 71 -17.33 -5.51 11.86
N LEU A 72 -17.03 -6.62 12.50
CA LEU A 72 -16.19 -7.66 11.96
C LEU A 72 -17.08 -8.70 11.26
N TYR A 73 -16.88 -8.89 9.98
CA TYR A 73 -17.62 -9.85 9.17
C TYR A 73 -16.76 -11.10 8.95
N THR A 74 -17.38 -12.27 9.14
CA THR A 74 -16.75 -13.55 8.84
C THR A 74 -17.47 -14.19 7.66
N PHE A 75 -16.71 -14.61 6.64
CA PHE A 75 -17.27 -15.23 5.45
C PHE A 75 -16.30 -16.27 4.84
N ARG A 76 -16.76 -16.98 3.84
CA ARG A 76 -15.94 -17.83 2.98
C ARG A 76 -16.15 -17.41 1.53
N TYR A 77 -15.09 -17.41 0.72
CA TYR A 77 -15.20 -17.05 -0.71
C TYR A 77 -16.11 -18.00 -1.52
N SER A 78 -16.14 -19.28 -1.14
CA SER A 78 -17.06 -20.28 -1.66
C SER A 78 -17.35 -21.35 -0.60
N LYS A 79 -18.31 -22.24 -0.88
CA LYS A 79 -18.62 -23.39 0.01
C LYS A 79 -17.42 -24.31 0.18
N ASP A 80 -16.61 -24.45 -0.87
CA ASP A 80 -15.47 -25.37 -0.91
C ASP A 80 -14.16 -24.72 -0.47
N PHE A 81 -14.17 -23.39 -0.22
CA PHE A 81 -13.00 -22.70 0.28
C PHE A 81 -12.74 -23.07 1.76
N PRO A 82 -11.56 -23.61 2.10
CA PRO A 82 -11.35 -24.28 3.39
C PRO A 82 -11.31 -23.34 4.59
N ILE A 83 -10.96 -22.05 4.39
CA ILE A 83 -10.62 -21.12 5.45
C ILE A 83 -11.70 -20.02 5.57
N PRO A 84 -12.33 -19.83 6.74
CA PRO A 84 -13.15 -18.64 6.98
C PRO A 84 -12.24 -17.40 7.16
N VAL A 85 -12.59 -16.29 6.53
CA VAL A 85 -11.85 -15.02 6.58
C VAL A 85 -12.65 -13.99 7.35
N ALA A 86 -11.98 -13.20 8.17
CA ALA A 86 -12.58 -12.08 8.90
C ALA A 86 -12.10 -10.74 8.32
N THR A 87 -13.02 -9.78 8.16
CA THR A 87 -12.72 -8.44 7.65
C THR A 87 -13.66 -7.39 8.22
N THR A 88 -13.19 -6.16 8.34
CA THR A 88 -14.02 -4.98 8.59
C THR A 88 -14.44 -4.27 7.31
N ARG A 89 -13.82 -4.61 6.14
CA ARG A 89 -14.00 -3.96 4.84
C ARG A 89 -14.39 -4.98 3.78
N LEU A 90 -15.68 -5.33 3.72
CA LEU A 90 -16.19 -6.31 2.75
C LEU A 90 -16.03 -5.85 1.29
N GLU A 91 -16.11 -4.55 1.05
CA GLU A 91 -16.00 -3.93 -0.27
C GLU A 91 -14.67 -4.23 -0.98
N THR A 92 -13.58 -4.44 -0.24
CA THR A 92 -12.27 -4.74 -0.84
C THR A 92 -12.11 -6.21 -1.24
N LYS A 93 -12.94 -7.11 -0.77
CA LYS A 93 -12.75 -8.57 -0.86
C LYS A 93 -12.86 -9.14 -2.28
N VAL A 94 -13.46 -8.42 -3.20
CA VAL A 94 -13.45 -8.74 -4.64
C VAL A 94 -12.09 -8.44 -5.31
N GLY A 95 -11.20 -7.76 -4.59
CA GLY A 95 -9.81 -7.46 -4.99
C GLY A 95 -8.77 -8.36 -4.34
N ASP A 96 -9.17 -9.32 -3.51
CA ASP A 96 -8.23 -10.19 -2.83
C ASP A 96 -7.44 -11.07 -3.83
N VAL A 97 -6.16 -11.20 -3.55
CA VAL A 97 -5.22 -12.02 -4.33
C VAL A 97 -4.68 -13.19 -3.51
N ALA A 98 -4.80 -13.11 -2.19
CA ALA A 98 -4.35 -14.16 -1.28
C ALA A 98 -5.16 -14.14 0.03
N VAL A 99 -4.98 -15.20 0.82
CA VAL A 99 -5.36 -15.25 2.23
C VAL A 99 -4.09 -15.49 3.05
N ALA A 100 -3.76 -14.54 3.93
CA ALA A 100 -2.64 -14.68 4.85
C ALA A 100 -3.10 -15.35 6.14
N VAL A 101 -2.30 -16.31 6.61
CA VAL A 101 -2.46 -17.03 7.88
C VAL A 101 -1.12 -17.08 8.61
N HIS A 102 -1.15 -17.17 9.93
CA HIS A 102 0.11 -17.31 10.67
C HIS A 102 0.79 -18.65 10.34
N PRO A 103 2.11 -18.70 10.06
CA PRO A 103 2.80 -19.92 9.65
C PRO A 103 2.72 -21.06 10.68
N ASP A 104 2.62 -20.72 11.97
CA ASP A 104 2.56 -21.66 13.08
C ASP A 104 1.13 -22.00 13.50
N ASP A 105 0.10 -21.42 12.85
CA ASP A 105 -1.29 -21.76 13.15
C ASP A 105 -1.64 -23.16 12.64
N ALA A 106 -1.77 -24.10 13.57
CA ALA A 106 -2.06 -25.49 13.28
C ALA A 106 -3.38 -25.69 12.49
N ARG A 107 -4.34 -24.75 12.62
CA ARG A 107 -5.63 -24.80 11.90
C ARG A 107 -5.46 -24.69 10.40
N TYR A 108 -4.48 -23.92 9.94
CA TYR A 108 -4.33 -23.49 8.54
C TYR A 108 -3.02 -23.90 7.88
N LYS A 109 -2.05 -24.38 8.66
CA LYS A 109 -0.71 -24.78 8.18
C LYS A 109 -0.74 -25.73 6.99
N ALA A 110 -1.70 -26.66 6.95
CA ALA A 110 -1.84 -27.64 5.86
C ALA A 110 -2.32 -27.04 4.52
N PHE A 111 -2.77 -25.81 4.53
CA PHE A 111 -3.29 -25.10 3.34
C PHE A 111 -2.28 -24.12 2.75
N ILE A 112 -1.23 -23.75 3.47
CA ILE A 112 -0.21 -22.81 2.99
C ILE A 112 0.40 -23.30 1.69
N GLY A 113 0.50 -22.41 0.70
CA GLY A 113 1.00 -22.69 -0.64
C GLY A 113 -0.04 -23.21 -1.63
N LYS A 114 -1.27 -23.49 -1.20
CA LYS A 114 -2.35 -23.90 -2.09
C LYS A 114 -3.06 -22.70 -2.69
N SER A 115 -3.44 -22.82 -3.97
CA SER A 115 -4.21 -21.81 -4.70
C SER A 115 -5.60 -22.36 -5.05
N TYR A 116 -6.58 -21.47 -5.06
CA TYR A 116 -7.98 -21.77 -5.31
C TYR A 116 -8.53 -20.78 -6.32
N ASP A 117 -9.00 -21.28 -7.46
CA ASP A 117 -9.74 -20.50 -8.44
C ASP A 117 -11.22 -20.62 -8.11
N LEU A 118 -11.88 -19.50 -7.92
CA LEU A 118 -13.27 -19.43 -7.49
C LEU A 118 -13.95 -18.15 -8.00
N THR A 119 -15.28 -18.08 -7.85
CA THR A 119 -16.05 -16.86 -8.13
C THR A 119 -16.64 -16.35 -6.82
N PHE A 120 -16.39 -15.06 -6.53
CA PHE A 120 -16.94 -14.37 -5.37
C PHE A 120 -17.64 -13.09 -5.80
N CYS A 121 -18.94 -12.94 -5.50
CA CYS A 121 -19.76 -11.81 -5.95
C CYS A 121 -19.64 -11.57 -7.46
N ASP A 122 -19.77 -12.62 -8.27
CA ASP A 122 -19.65 -12.65 -9.73
C ASP A 122 -18.27 -12.22 -10.29
N VAL A 123 -17.26 -12.07 -9.42
CA VAL A 123 -15.88 -11.75 -9.81
C VAL A 123 -15.03 -13.01 -9.71
N PRO A 124 -14.30 -13.38 -10.79
CA PRO A 124 -13.34 -14.48 -10.72
C PRO A 124 -12.12 -14.09 -9.88
N LEU A 125 -11.77 -14.93 -8.92
CA LEU A 125 -10.63 -14.76 -8.04
C LEU A 125 -9.73 -15.99 -8.09
N SER A 126 -8.42 -15.76 -8.06
CA SER A 126 -7.40 -16.77 -7.80
C SER A 126 -6.74 -16.44 -6.47
N ILE A 127 -7.07 -17.20 -5.44
CA ILE A 127 -6.65 -16.94 -4.05
C ILE A 127 -5.56 -17.94 -3.67
N THR A 128 -4.38 -17.44 -3.34
CA THR A 128 -3.28 -18.25 -2.79
C THR A 128 -3.22 -18.10 -1.27
N ILE A 129 -3.11 -19.21 -0.55
CA ILE A 129 -2.94 -19.18 0.91
C ILE A 129 -1.45 -19.02 1.21
N VAL A 130 -1.10 -17.94 1.91
CA VAL A 130 0.29 -17.61 2.27
C VAL A 130 0.49 -17.62 3.78
N GLY A 131 1.65 -18.10 4.23
CA GLY A 131 2.04 -18.05 5.62
C GLY A 131 2.79 -16.75 5.91
N ASP A 132 2.22 -15.82 6.67
CA ASP A 132 2.84 -14.54 7.00
C ASP A 132 2.65 -14.19 8.48
N TYR A 133 3.71 -13.72 9.12
CA TYR A 133 3.70 -13.35 10.55
C TYR A 133 2.87 -12.07 10.84
N ALA A 134 2.48 -11.31 9.83
CA ALA A 134 1.55 -10.21 9.97
C ALA A 134 0.11 -10.67 10.28
N ALA A 135 -0.24 -11.92 9.98
CA ALA A 135 -1.54 -12.49 10.34
C ALA A 135 -1.58 -12.85 11.82
N ASN A 136 -2.47 -12.19 12.58
CA ASN A 136 -2.65 -12.49 14.01
C ASN A 136 -3.65 -13.65 14.19
N PRO A 137 -3.23 -14.81 14.71
CA PRO A 137 -4.09 -15.99 14.89
C PRO A 137 -5.22 -15.79 15.92
N GLU A 138 -5.11 -14.79 16.81
CA GLU A 138 -6.10 -14.48 17.82
C GLU A 138 -7.13 -13.44 17.37
N PHE A 139 -6.91 -12.79 16.21
CA PHE A 139 -7.84 -11.80 15.69
C PHE A 139 -8.82 -12.41 14.70
N GLY A 140 -10.11 -12.30 14.99
CA GLY A 140 -11.20 -12.81 14.15
C GLY A 140 -11.08 -14.32 13.91
N THR A 141 -10.88 -14.74 12.68
CA THR A 141 -10.66 -16.14 12.30
C THR A 141 -9.18 -16.56 12.33
N GLY A 142 -8.25 -15.62 12.49
CA GLY A 142 -6.82 -15.83 12.31
C GLY A 142 -6.38 -15.84 10.84
N ALA A 143 -7.31 -15.60 9.91
CA ALA A 143 -7.06 -15.54 8.48
C ALA A 143 -7.53 -14.19 7.91
N VAL A 144 -6.69 -13.55 7.12
CA VAL A 144 -6.92 -12.20 6.58
C VAL A 144 -6.86 -12.26 5.05
N GLY A 145 -7.87 -11.71 4.38
CA GLY A 145 -7.84 -11.52 2.92
C GLY A 145 -6.88 -10.38 2.55
N VAL A 146 -6.01 -10.63 1.59
CA VAL A 146 -4.94 -9.71 1.18
C VAL A 146 -5.36 -8.94 -0.06
N THR A 147 -5.58 -7.63 0.10
CA THR A 147 -5.94 -6.68 -0.96
C THR A 147 -4.86 -5.60 -1.09
N PRO A 148 -3.75 -5.84 -1.79
CA PRO A 148 -2.57 -5.00 -1.73
C PRO A 148 -2.78 -3.55 -2.19
N ALA A 149 -3.71 -3.31 -3.11
CA ALA A 149 -4.00 -1.97 -3.62
C ALA A 149 -4.75 -1.07 -2.60
N HIS A 150 -5.24 -1.62 -1.47
CA HIS A 150 -6.10 -0.90 -0.52
C HIS A 150 -5.66 -1.00 0.94
N SER A 151 -4.49 -1.58 1.22
CA SER A 151 -3.94 -1.72 2.57
C SER A 151 -2.41 -1.74 2.52
N MET A 152 -1.76 -0.91 3.35
CA MET A 152 -0.29 -0.90 3.45
C MET A 152 0.23 -2.25 3.96
N THR A 153 -0.41 -2.83 4.97
CA THR A 153 -0.04 -4.15 5.50
C THR A 153 -0.17 -5.25 4.44
N ASP A 154 -1.24 -5.20 3.64
CA ASP A 154 -1.46 -6.18 2.56
C ASP A 154 -0.46 -5.97 1.42
N TRP A 155 -0.05 -4.72 1.16
CA TRP A 155 1.02 -4.42 0.22
C TRP A 155 2.34 -5.07 0.64
N ASP A 156 2.71 -4.94 1.92
CA ASP A 156 3.93 -5.53 2.46
C ASP A 156 3.89 -7.07 2.41
N ILE A 157 2.73 -7.68 2.69
CA ILE A 157 2.53 -9.12 2.51
C ILE A 157 2.73 -9.50 1.04
N ALA A 158 2.14 -8.74 0.13
CA ALA A 158 2.26 -9.00 -1.30
C ALA A 158 3.71 -8.86 -1.81
N GLU A 159 4.48 -7.90 -1.29
CA GLU A 159 5.91 -7.77 -1.59
C GLU A 159 6.69 -9.02 -1.15
N ARG A 160 6.49 -9.47 0.10
CA ARG A 160 7.19 -10.64 0.65
C ARG A 160 6.87 -11.93 -0.10
N HIS A 161 5.65 -12.07 -0.59
CA HIS A 161 5.17 -13.29 -1.26
C HIS A 161 5.08 -13.16 -2.79
N ASN A 162 5.58 -12.05 -3.35
CA ASN A 162 5.55 -11.77 -4.80
C ASN A 162 4.15 -11.91 -5.42
N LEU A 163 3.13 -11.39 -4.75
CA LEU A 163 1.74 -11.42 -5.20
C LEU A 163 1.42 -10.23 -6.12
N PRO A 164 0.37 -10.34 -6.99
CA PRO A 164 -0.14 -9.22 -7.78
C PRO A 164 -0.56 -8.04 -6.87
N LYS A 165 -0.29 -6.79 -7.30
CA LYS A 165 -0.53 -5.58 -6.50
C LYS A 165 -1.37 -4.52 -7.19
N ASP A 166 -1.80 -4.77 -8.40
CA ASP A 166 -2.43 -3.81 -9.31
C ASP A 166 -3.96 -3.86 -9.35
N LYS A 167 -4.58 -4.76 -8.57
CA LYS A 167 -6.03 -4.94 -8.56
C LYS A 167 -6.73 -3.87 -7.71
N ILE A 168 -7.07 -2.74 -8.33
CA ILE A 168 -7.79 -1.64 -7.71
C ILE A 168 -9.29 -1.92 -7.82
N VAL A 169 -10.03 -1.87 -6.71
CA VAL A 169 -11.48 -2.12 -6.63
C VAL A 169 -12.27 -0.93 -6.07
N ILE A 170 -11.60 0.05 -5.49
CA ILE A 170 -12.17 1.31 -5.02
C ILE A 170 -11.54 2.42 -5.85
N ASN A 171 -12.38 3.29 -6.42
CA ASN A 171 -11.91 4.41 -7.23
C ASN A 171 -11.46 5.60 -6.36
N GLU A 172 -11.01 6.68 -7.02
CA GLU A 172 -10.50 7.88 -6.35
C GLU A 172 -11.57 8.68 -5.58
N TYR A 173 -12.84 8.37 -5.76
CA TYR A 173 -13.95 9.04 -5.05
C TYR A 173 -14.44 8.25 -3.81
N ALA A 174 -13.94 7.00 -3.61
CA ALA A 174 -14.18 6.06 -2.50
C ALA A 174 -15.65 5.82 -2.18
#